data_ca2c50ea86751520f86f5206a020728e
#
_entry.id   ca2c50ea86751520f86f5206a020728e
#
_cell.length_a   1.000
_cell.length_b   1.000
_cell.length_c   1.000
_cell.angle_alpha   90.00
_cell.angle_beta   90.00
_cell.angle_gamma   90.00
#
_symmetry.space_group_name_H-M   'P 1'
#
loop_
_entity.id
_entity.type
_entity.pdbx_description
1 polymer ?
#
loop_
_entity_poly.entity_id
_entity_poly.type
_entity_poly.pdbx_seq_one_letter_code
_entity_poly.pdbx_strand_id
1 'polypeptide(L)'
;DESEQTVSEIDEVTVTEEKVVPAGKRLFNNPNTETTEISKKYKKDRNNETPEGEPITSIDTENSRDIADVYESLEDSPNDPKVQEAYSLMADETAAQHQEIIDAGYEVEIWNGEGEPYANAQEMIDDVRDNKHMWIYSTEAGFGDTAITEEQRQQNKLLQDSGFKDKNGNTLLYNDLFRFVHDFFGHTERGNGFGPVGEENAWDVHSRMYTPLARRAMTTETRGQNSWVNFGPQMRNDKGELIKKGEEGYLSPRERAFAPQKMALMP
;
A
#
# COMPACT_ATOMS: atom_id res chain seq x y z
N ASP A 1 -19.35 -9.74 -12.85
CA ASP A 1 -18.46 -10.39 -13.82
C ASP A 1 -17.80 -9.40 -14.80
N GLU A 2 -18.52 -8.39 -15.28
CA GLU A 2 -17.94 -7.38 -16.18
C GLU A 2 -17.14 -6.28 -15.46
N SER A 3 -17.40 -6.05 -14.17
CA SER A 3 -16.69 -5.03 -13.38
C SER A 3 -15.29 -5.49 -12.91
N GLU A 4 -15.09 -6.78 -12.72
CA GLU A 4 -13.78 -7.35 -12.40
C GLU A 4 -12.81 -7.34 -13.60
N GLN A 5 -13.33 -7.39 -14.83
CA GLN A 5 -12.52 -7.36 -16.04
C GLN A 5 -11.89 -5.98 -16.30
N THR A 6 -12.54 -4.90 -15.92
CA THR A 6 -12.08 -3.54 -16.27
C THR A 6 -10.85 -3.08 -15.48
N VAL A 7 -10.72 -3.45 -14.23
CA VAL A 7 -9.56 -3.05 -13.40
C VAL A 7 -8.35 -3.93 -13.70
N SER A 8 -8.57 -5.23 -13.89
CA SER A 8 -7.48 -6.14 -14.26
C SER A 8 -6.91 -5.88 -15.65
N GLU A 9 -7.76 -5.45 -16.61
CA GLU A 9 -7.30 -5.16 -17.98
C GLU A 9 -6.42 -3.90 -18.05
N ILE A 10 -6.70 -2.87 -17.26
CA ILE A 10 -5.87 -1.67 -17.22
C ILE A 10 -4.51 -1.97 -16.59
N ASP A 11 -4.48 -2.81 -15.58
CA ASP A 11 -3.26 -3.16 -14.86
C ASP A 11 -2.39 -4.15 -15.63
N GLU A 12 -2.99 -5.07 -16.37
CA GLU A 12 -2.27 -6.04 -17.18
C GLU A 12 -1.59 -5.42 -18.41
N VAL A 13 -2.16 -4.37 -18.99
CA VAL A 13 -1.53 -3.64 -20.10
C VAL A 13 -0.22 -2.97 -19.70
N THR A 14 -0.07 -2.63 -18.41
CA THR A 14 1.14 -1.97 -17.90
C THR A 14 2.34 -2.91 -17.73
N VAL A 15 2.15 -4.22 -17.75
CA VAL A 15 3.19 -5.21 -17.45
C VAL A 15 3.76 -5.88 -18.72
N THR A 16 3.19 -5.63 -19.90
CA THR A 16 3.47 -6.45 -21.08
C THR A 16 4.61 -5.95 -22.00
N GLU A 17 5.17 -4.80 -21.76
CA GLU A 17 6.24 -4.27 -22.62
C GLU A 17 7.43 -3.80 -21.79
N GLU A 18 8.63 -4.06 -22.30
CA GLU A 18 9.91 -3.59 -21.72
C GLU A 18 10.12 -2.08 -21.85
N LYS A 19 9.11 -1.35 -22.24
CA LYS A 19 9.11 0.09 -22.39
C LYS A 19 8.19 0.72 -21.38
N VAL A 20 8.45 1.99 -21.08
CA VAL A 20 7.54 2.83 -20.30
C VAL A 20 6.13 2.71 -20.86
N VAL A 21 5.20 2.22 -20.05
CA VAL A 21 3.82 2.03 -20.45
C VAL A 21 2.98 3.14 -19.83
N PRO A 22 2.07 3.78 -20.59
CA PRO A 22 1.22 4.81 -20.03
C PRO A 22 0.46 4.32 -18.81
N ALA A 23 0.40 5.16 -17.79
CA ALA A 23 -0.37 4.88 -16.59
C ALA A 23 -1.81 4.56 -16.93
N GLY A 24 -2.37 3.67 -16.16
CA GLY A 24 -3.81 3.55 -16.05
C GLY A 24 -4.43 4.93 -15.82
N LYS A 25 -5.57 5.17 -16.42
CA LYS A 25 -6.29 6.43 -16.25
C LYS A 25 -6.64 6.61 -14.78
N ARG A 26 -6.36 7.79 -14.22
CA ARG A 26 -6.88 8.12 -12.90
C ARG A 26 -8.40 7.97 -12.86
N LEU A 27 -8.91 7.45 -11.76
CA LEU A 27 -10.34 7.21 -11.60
C LEU A 27 -11.13 8.52 -11.54
N PHE A 28 -10.47 9.63 -11.19
CA PHE A 28 -11.01 10.99 -11.32
C PHE A 28 -9.88 11.99 -11.64
N ASN A 29 -10.24 13.07 -12.28
CA ASN A 29 -9.26 14.06 -12.75
C ASN A 29 -8.79 15.03 -11.67
N ASN A 30 -9.62 15.28 -10.65
CA ASN A 30 -9.34 16.21 -9.57
C ASN A 30 -9.06 15.45 -8.27
N PRO A 31 -8.10 15.92 -7.44
CA PRO A 31 -7.93 15.39 -6.11
C PRO A 31 -9.23 15.50 -5.30
N ASN A 32 -9.45 14.53 -4.40
CA ASN A 32 -10.49 14.66 -3.40
C ASN A 32 -10.14 15.83 -2.47
N THR A 33 -10.91 16.91 -2.53
CA THR A 33 -10.58 18.16 -1.85
C THR A 33 -10.48 17.97 -0.33
N GLU A 34 -11.42 17.25 0.27
CA GLU A 34 -11.42 17.03 1.72
C GLU A 34 -10.23 16.20 2.16
N THR A 35 -9.94 15.10 1.49
CA THR A 35 -8.76 14.26 1.76
C THR A 35 -7.47 15.07 1.59
N THR A 36 -7.38 15.90 0.57
CA THR A 36 -6.23 16.78 0.34
C THR A 36 -6.05 17.79 1.47
N GLU A 37 -7.10 18.38 1.98
CA GLU A 37 -7.02 19.33 3.09
C GLU A 37 -6.57 18.65 4.39
N ILE A 38 -6.98 17.39 4.63
CA ILE A 38 -6.52 16.59 5.78
C ILE A 38 -5.02 16.33 5.68
N SER A 39 -4.54 15.90 4.52
CA SER A 39 -3.10 15.62 4.31
C SER A 39 -2.25 16.88 4.42
N LYS A 40 -2.71 18.01 3.88
CA LYS A 40 -2.04 19.31 4.02
C LYS A 40 -1.98 19.77 5.47
N LYS A 41 -3.07 19.65 6.20
CA LYS A 41 -3.12 19.98 7.63
C LYS A 41 -2.12 19.13 8.41
N TYR A 42 -2.13 17.81 8.22
CA TYR A 42 -1.19 16.88 8.86
C TYR A 42 0.26 17.30 8.62
N LYS A 43 0.63 17.57 7.38
CA LYS A 43 1.99 18.00 7.01
C LYS A 43 2.35 19.34 7.65
N LYS A 44 1.45 20.32 7.59
CA LYS A 44 1.67 21.65 8.16
C LYS A 44 1.89 21.59 9.68
N ASP A 45 1.07 20.85 10.39
CA ASP A 45 1.13 20.73 11.87
C ASP A 45 2.45 20.07 12.34
N ARG A 46 3.15 19.39 11.44
CA ARG A 46 4.44 18.72 11.69
C ARG A 46 5.64 19.39 11.01
N ASN A 47 5.45 20.61 10.48
CA ASN A 47 6.48 21.32 9.73
C ASN A 47 7.09 20.47 8.59
N ASN A 48 6.27 19.63 7.98
CA ASN A 48 6.67 18.83 6.84
C ASN A 48 6.43 19.63 5.55
N GLU A 49 7.49 20.19 5.00
CA GLU A 49 7.47 20.99 3.78
C GLU A 49 7.79 20.16 2.52
N THR A 50 7.76 18.84 2.61
CA THR A 50 7.99 17.98 1.45
C THR A 50 6.99 18.32 0.35
N PRO A 51 7.46 18.74 -0.83
CA PRO A 51 6.57 19.13 -1.92
C PRO A 51 5.77 17.92 -2.42
N GLU A 52 4.64 18.21 -3.03
CA GLU A 52 3.89 17.18 -3.75
C GLU A 52 4.68 16.72 -4.98
N GLY A 53 4.64 15.40 -5.26
CA GLY A 53 5.24 14.83 -6.45
C GLY A 53 4.38 15.08 -7.69
N GLU A 54 5.04 15.11 -8.84
CA GLU A 54 4.35 15.04 -10.11
C GLU A 54 3.71 13.65 -10.29
N PRO A 55 2.53 13.58 -10.90
CA PRO A 55 1.87 12.30 -11.15
C PRO A 55 2.74 11.36 -11.99
N ILE A 56 2.92 10.16 -11.51
CA ILE A 56 3.56 9.09 -12.26
C ILE A 56 2.57 8.63 -13.33
N THR A 57 2.93 8.81 -14.59
CA THR A 57 2.07 8.50 -15.74
C THR A 57 2.44 7.22 -16.47
N SER A 58 3.54 6.58 -16.05
CA SER A 58 4.03 5.34 -16.64
C SER A 58 4.94 4.60 -15.68
N ILE A 59 5.06 3.29 -15.84
CA ILE A 59 6.02 2.46 -15.12
C ILE A 59 7.32 2.38 -15.92
N ASP A 60 8.42 2.68 -15.26
CA ASP A 60 9.75 2.26 -15.69
C ASP A 60 9.97 0.83 -15.20
N THR A 61 9.85 -0.11 -16.14
CA THR A 61 9.93 -1.54 -15.85
C THR A 61 11.32 -1.94 -15.37
N GLU A 62 12.38 -1.33 -15.89
CA GLU A 62 13.76 -1.62 -15.47
C GLU A 62 13.97 -1.17 -14.02
N ASN A 63 13.60 0.06 -13.69
CA ASN A 63 13.66 0.55 -12.33
C ASN A 63 12.80 -0.29 -11.36
N SER A 64 11.62 -0.73 -11.80
CA SER A 64 10.75 -1.58 -10.96
C SER A 64 11.37 -2.96 -10.70
N ARG A 65 12.09 -3.52 -11.67
CA ARG A 65 12.87 -4.75 -11.50
C ARG A 65 14.02 -4.54 -10.50
N ASP A 66 14.74 -3.44 -10.61
CA ASP A 66 15.83 -3.10 -9.68
C ASP A 66 15.30 -2.95 -8.24
N ILE A 67 14.14 -2.32 -8.05
CA ILE A 67 13.48 -2.22 -6.75
C ILE A 67 13.09 -3.61 -6.23
N ALA A 68 12.56 -4.47 -7.09
CA ALA A 68 12.22 -5.86 -6.74
C ALA A 68 13.47 -6.65 -6.33
N ASP A 69 14.58 -6.47 -7.02
CA ASP A 69 15.86 -7.12 -6.71
C ASP A 69 16.46 -6.61 -5.39
N VAL A 70 16.35 -5.31 -5.13
CA VAL A 70 16.72 -4.75 -3.81
C VAL A 70 15.88 -5.40 -2.72
N TYR A 71 14.54 -5.45 -2.90
CA TYR A 71 13.66 -6.08 -1.91
C TYR A 71 14.00 -7.56 -1.69
N GLU A 72 14.23 -8.31 -2.77
CA GLU A 72 14.63 -9.73 -2.69
C GLU A 72 15.92 -9.91 -1.87
N SER A 73 16.89 -9.01 -2.05
CA SER A 73 18.17 -9.07 -1.36
C SER A 73 18.15 -8.64 0.10
N LEU A 74 17.10 -7.91 0.53
CA LEU A 74 16.98 -7.47 1.92
C LEU A 74 16.79 -8.66 2.86
N GLU A 75 17.54 -8.66 3.95
CA GLU A 75 17.34 -9.61 5.04
C GLU A 75 16.25 -9.13 5.98
N ASP A 76 15.44 -10.06 6.47
CA ASP A 76 14.54 -9.80 7.58
C ASP A 76 15.37 -9.55 8.86
N SER A 77 15.30 -8.35 9.39
CA SER A 77 16.16 -7.87 10.47
C SER A 77 15.37 -7.29 11.64
N PRO A 78 14.45 -8.08 12.26
CA PRO A 78 13.58 -7.57 13.32
C PRO A 78 14.32 -7.14 14.59
N ASN A 79 15.56 -7.58 14.78
CA ASN A 79 16.37 -7.24 15.95
C ASN A 79 17.38 -6.10 15.69
N ASP A 80 17.44 -5.57 14.48
CA ASP A 80 18.29 -4.41 14.18
C ASP A 80 17.70 -3.16 14.83
N PRO A 81 18.48 -2.42 15.67
CA PRO A 81 17.96 -1.25 16.37
C PRO A 81 17.43 -0.14 15.45
N LYS A 82 18.04 0.04 14.28
CA LYS A 82 17.60 1.07 13.32
C LYS A 82 16.30 0.65 12.61
N VAL A 83 16.14 -0.64 12.32
CA VAL A 83 14.90 -1.20 11.80
C VAL A 83 13.78 -1.03 12.84
N GLN A 84 14.06 -1.36 14.10
CA GLN A 84 13.11 -1.17 15.21
C GLN A 84 12.68 0.30 15.36
N GLU A 85 13.62 1.23 15.32
CA GLU A 85 13.34 2.66 15.38
C GLU A 85 12.46 3.10 14.21
N ALA A 86 12.80 2.70 12.99
CA ALA A 86 12.06 3.05 11.79
C ALA A 86 10.61 2.56 11.81
N TYR A 87 10.38 1.31 12.20
CA TYR A 87 9.04 0.73 12.31
C TYR A 87 8.23 1.34 13.46
N SER A 88 8.89 1.70 14.55
CA SER A 88 8.26 2.41 15.66
C SER A 88 7.80 3.81 15.23
N LEU A 89 8.66 4.57 14.55
CA LEU A 89 8.31 5.88 14.00
C LEU A 89 7.19 5.77 12.97
N MET A 90 7.26 4.79 12.08
CA MET A 90 6.20 4.54 11.09
C MET A 90 4.86 4.28 11.77
N ALA A 91 4.82 3.46 12.82
CA ALA A 91 3.60 3.17 13.57
C ALA A 91 3.04 4.43 14.23
N ASP A 92 3.87 5.22 14.89
CA ASP A 92 3.45 6.44 15.58
C ASP A 92 2.94 7.51 14.61
N GLU A 93 3.64 7.71 13.50
CA GLU A 93 3.23 8.65 12.46
C GLU A 93 1.94 8.20 11.76
N THR A 94 1.78 6.90 11.54
CA THR A 94 0.55 6.30 11.02
C THR A 94 -0.64 6.55 11.97
N ALA A 95 -0.45 6.33 13.27
CA ALA A 95 -1.49 6.61 14.27
C ALA A 95 -1.89 8.08 14.29
N ALA A 96 -0.94 8.98 14.12
CA ALA A 96 -1.22 10.41 14.04
C ALA A 96 -1.99 10.78 12.77
N GLN A 97 -1.67 10.17 11.63
CA GLN A 97 -2.43 10.32 10.38
C GLN A 97 -3.86 9.79 10.54
N HIS A 98 -4.00 8.62 11.16
CA HIS A 98 -5.31 8.04 11.46
C HIS A 98 -6.18 8.99 12.30
N GLN A 99 -5.60 9.59 13.35
CA GLN A 99 -6.33 10.54 14.20
C GLN A 99 -6.87 11.73 13.40
N GLU A 100 -6.11 12.30 12.48
CA GLU A 100 -6.59 13.40 11.62
C GLU A 100 -7.79 12.99 10.76
N ILE A 101 -7.80 11.76 10.27
CA ILE A 101 -8.93 11.24 9.47
C ILE A 101 -10.17 11.05 10.33
N ILE A 102 -10.02 10.48 11.53
CA ILE A 102 -11.14 10.27 12.46
C ILE A 102 -11.69 11.61 12.95
N ASP A 103 -10.83 12.57 13.25
CA ASP A 103 -11.24 13.93 13.67
C ASP A 103 -12.02 14.66 12.57
N ALA A 104 -11.79 14.32 11.31
CA ALA A 104 -12.56 14.83 10.16
C ALA A 104 -13.92 14.12 9.96
N GLY A 105 -14.26 13.16 10.81
CA GLY A 105 -15.55 12.48 10.82
C GLY A 105 -15.65 11.24 9.93
N TYR A 106 -14.52 10.68 9.50
CA TYR A 106 -14.50 9.41 8.78
C TYR A 106 -14.52 8.23 9.76
N GLU A 107 -15.06 7.12 9.30
CA GLU A 107 -15.16 5.88 10.06
C GLU A 107 -14.42 4.77 9.32
N VAL A 108 -13.74 3.91 10.07
CA VAL A 108 -13.13 2.67 9.57
C VAL A 108 -13.82 1.46 10.18
N GLU A 109 -13.97 0.40 9.39
CA GLU A 109 -14.65 -0.81 9.81
C GLU A 109 -13.91 -2.04 9.29
N ILE A 110 -13.66 -3.00 10.17
CA ILE A 110 -13.04 -4.27 9.78
C ILE A 110 -14.04 -5.09 8.97
N TRP A 111 -13.62 -5.49 7.76
CA TRP A 111 -14.36 -6.41 6.93
C TRP A 111 -14.27 -7.83 7.48
N ASN A 112 -15.41 -8.43 7.71
CA ASN A 112 -15.55 -9.82 8.19
C ASN A 112 -16.36 -10.70 7.22
N GLY A 113 -16.59 -10.22 6.01
CA GLY A 113 -17.19 -11.00 4.92
C GLY A 113 -16.19 -11.91 4.23
N GLU A 114 -16.66 -12.66 3.24
CA GLU A 114 -15.80 -13.45 2.36
C GLU A 114 -15.13 -12.54 1.31
N GLY A 115 -13.88 -12.85 0.95
CA GLY A 115 -13.12 -12.12 -0.05
C GLY A 115 -12.72 -10.70 0.37
N GLU A 116 -12.38 -9.90 -0.62
CA GLU A 116 -11.99 -8.51 -0.41
C GLU A 116 -13.22 -7.61 -0.17
N PRO A 117 -13.09 -6.54 0.64
CA PRO A 117 -14.22 -5.66 0.94
C PRO A 117 -14.72 -4.85 -0.27
N TYR A 118 -13.85 -4.59 -1.24
CA TYR A 118 -14.17 -3.85 -2.46
C TYR A 118 -13.73 -4.62 -3.68
N ALA A 119 -14.55 -4.62 -4.73
CA ALA A 119 -14.20 -5.26 -5.99
C ALA A 119 -13.08 -4.50 -6.73
N ASN A 120 -12.95 -3.21 -6.51
CA ASN A 120 -11.97 -2.34 -7.14
C ASN A 120 -11.78 -1.03 -6.35
N ALA A 121 -10.77 -0.25 -6.73
CA ALA A 121 -10.47 1.03 -6.08
C ALA A 121 -11.59 2.07 -6.21
N GLN A 122 -12.38 2.03 -7.29
CA GLN A 122 -13.49 2.97 -7.47
C GLN A 122 -14.56 2.80 -6.40
N GLU A 123 -14.92 1.57 -6.07
CA GLU A 123 -15.89 1.29 -5.00
C GLU A 123 -15.41 1.83 -3.64
N MET A 124 -14.12 1.66 -3.33
CA MET A 124 -13.52 2.19 -2.13
C MET A 124 -13.55 3.72 -2.11
N ILE A 125 -13.17 4.35 -3.20
CA ILE A 125 -13.18 5.81 -3.33
C ILE A 125 -14.59 6.37 -3.19
N ASP A 126 -15.57 5.72 -3.78
CA ASP A 126 -16.98 6.11 -3.69
C ASP A 126 -17.51 6.00 -2.26
N ASP A 127 -17.16 4.94 -1.54
CA ASP A 127 -17.54 4.75 -0.13
C ASP A 127 -16.93 5.85 0.77
N VAL A 128 -15.65 6.15 0.59
CA VAL A 128 -14.99 7.23 1.32
C VAL A 128 -15.62 8.59 1.02
N ARG A 129 -15.87 8.89 -0.26
CA ARG A 129 -16.44 10.18 -0.68
C ARG A 129 -17.88 10.35 -0.23
N ASP A 130 -18.71 9.33 -0.42
CA ASP A 130 -20.16 9.45 -0.28
C ASP A 130 -20.63 9.14 1.16
N ASN A 131 -19.93 8.24 1.84
CA ASN A 131 -20.32 7.73 3.16
C ASN A 131 -19.36 8.12 4.29
N LYS A 132 -18.22 8.75 3.99
CA LYS A 132 -17.14 8.98 4.97
C LYS A 132 -16.73 7.70 5.70
N HIS A 133 -16.65 6.61 4.99
CA HIS A 133 -16.47 5.28 5.52
C HIS A 133 -15.48 4.49 4.65
N MET A 134 -14.72 3.58 5.29
CA MET A 134 -13.88 2.62 4.61
C MET A 134 -13.89 1.27 5.33
N TRP A 135 -14.10 0.21 4.56
CA TRP A 135 -13.81 -1.16 4.97
C TRP A 135 -12.32 -1.45 4.84
N ILE A 136 -11.76 -2.15 5.81
CA ILE A 136 -10.40 -2.70 5.73
C ILE A 136 -10.41 -4.20 5.97
N TYR A 137 -9.53 -4.91 5.26
CA TYR A 137 -9.22 -6.30 5.55
C TYR A 137 -8.26 -6.36 6.73
N SER A 138 -8.62 -7.07 7.81
CA SER A 138 -7.82 -7.04 9.03
C SER A 138 -6.48 -7.75 8.85
N THR A 139 -5.46 -7.26 9.54
CA THR A 139 -4.14 -7.89 9.60
C THR A 139 -4.21 -9.33 10.11
N GLU A 140 -5.01 -9.58 11.14
CA GLU A 140 -5.20 -10.92 11.71
C GLU A 140 -5.86 -11.88 10.72
N ALA A 141 -6.85 -11.43 9.97
CA ALA A 141 -7.45 -12.22 8.90
C ALA A 141 -6.44 -12.54 7.77
N GLY A 142 -5.54 -11.62 7.46
CA GLY A 142 -4.47 -11.80 6.49
C GLY A 142 -3.45 -12.89 6.87
N PHE A 143 -3.30 -13.22 8.15
CA PHE A 143 -2.49 -14.35 8.61
C PHE A 143 -3.21 -15.71 8.45
N GLY A 144 -4.49 -15.72 8.11
CA GLY A 144 -5.28 -16.91 7.90
C GLY A 144 -5.37 -17.80 9.15
N ASP A 145 -5.20 -19.11 8.96
CA ASP A 145 -5.22 -20.08 10.07
C ASP A 145 -3.96 -20.00 10.97
N THR A 146 -2.95 -19.23 10.56
CA THR A 146 -1.73 -19.00 11.33
C THR A 146 -1.88 -17.73 12.14
N ALA A 147 -2.18 -17.85 13.43
CA ALA A 147 -2.27 -16.70 14.32
C ALA A 147 -0.92 -15.95 14.42
N ILE A 148 -0.99 -14.64 14.60
CA ILE A 148 0.19 -13.83 14.92
C ILE A 148 0.75 -14.29 16.26
N THR A 149 2.02 -14.67 16.30
CA THR A 149 2.69 -15.11 17.53
C THR A 149 3.04 -13.93 18.43
N GLU A 150 3.18 -14.19 19.72
CA GLU A 150 3.64 -13.16 20.68
C GLU A 150 5.05 -12.65 20.33
N GLU A 151 5.93 -13.53 19.85
CA GLU A 151 7.26 -13.14 19.38
C GLU A 151 7.16 -12.15 18.19
N GLN A 152 6.33 -12.44 17.20
CA GLN A 152 6.11 -11.52 16.08
C GLN A 152 5.58 -10.16 16.56
N ARG A 153 4.63 -10.13 17.50
CA ARG A 153 4.09 -8.90 18.07
C ARG A 153 5.16 -8.10 18.81
N GLN A 154 6.02 -8.75 19.57
CA GLN A 154 7.11 -8.08 20.29
C GLN A 154 8.16 -7.50 19.34
N GLN A 155 8.47 -8.20 18.26
CA GLN A 155 9.45 -7.78 17.27
C GLN A 155 8.96 -6.66 16.36
N ASN A 156 7.66 -6.60 16.07
CA ASN A 156 7.09 -5.68 15.10
C ASN A 156 5.93 -4.86 15.70
N LYS A 157 6.18 -3.58 15.93
CA LYS A 157 5.17 -2.67 16.47
C LYS A 157 3.91 -2.58 15.60
N LEU A 158 4.02 -2.77 14.28
CA LEU A 158 2.86 -2.77 13.40
C LEU A 158 1.84 -3.87 13.76
N LEU A 159 2.27 -4.95 14.41
CA LEU A 159 1.41 -6.05 14.84
C LEU A 159 0.83 -5.86 16.25
N GLN A 160 1.11 -4.75 16.90
CA GLN A 160 0.61 -4.43 18.24
C GLN A 160 -0.69 -3.65 18.19
N ASP A 161 -1.45 -3.73 19.29
CA ASP A 161 -2.65 -2.92 19.52
C ASP A 161 -2.30 -1.42 19.44
N SER A 162 -2.98 -0.71 18.55
CA SER A 162 -2.79 0.73 18.36
C SER A 162 -3.46 1.60 19.44
N GLY A 163 -4.33 1.01 20.24
CA GLY A 163 -5.23 1.72 21.15
C GLY A 163 -6.49 2.28 20.48
N PHE A 164 -6.57 2.23 19.15
CA PHE A 164 -7.76 2.60 18.40
C PHE A 164 -8.70 1.41 18.20
N LYS A 165 -9.97 1.72 18.02
CA LYS A 165 -11.01 0.75 17.68
C LYS A 165 -11.72 1.18 16.41
N ASP A 166 -12.24 0.19 15.69
CA ASP A 166 -13.11 0.46 14.56
C ASP A 166 -14.51 0.90 15.02
N LYS A 167 -15.38 1.20 14.06
CA LYS A 167 -16.77 1.60 14.29
C LYS A 167 -17.55 0.64 15.20
N ASN A 168 -17.22 -0.64 15.16
CA ASN A 168 -17.92 -1.69 15.92
C ASN A 168 -17.22 -2.06 17.24
N GLY A 169 -16.16 -1.34 17.62
CA GLY A 169 -15.42 -1.59 18.85
C GLY A 169 -14.34 -2.67 18.73
N ASN A 170 -14.02 -3.14 17.51
CA ASN A 170 -12.95 -4.07 17.29
C ASN A 170 -11.60 -3.37 17.44
N THR A 171 -10.64 -4.04 18.09
CA THR A 171 -9.26 -3.55 18.22
C THR A 171 -8.60 -3.42 16.86
N LEU A 172 -7.94 -2.28 16.61
CA LEU A 172 -7.14 -2.05 15.43
C LEU A 172 -5.65 -2.16 15.78
N LEU A 173 -4.93 -3.00 15.06
CA LEU A 173 -3.47 -3.04 15.11
C LEU A 173 -2.90 -1.83 14.37
N TYR A 174 -1.66 -1.45 14.66
CA TYR A 174 -1.00 -0.37 13.88
C TYR A 174 -0.97 -0.69 12.37
N ASN A 175 -0.81 -1.95 11.98
CA ASN A 175 -0.87 -2.33 10.58
C ASN A 175 -2.28 -2.15 9.96
N ASP A 176 -3.34 -2.33 10.74
CA ASP A 176 -4.71 -2.00 10.32
C ASP A 176 -4.85 -0.50 10.06
N LEU A 177 -4.30 0.33 10.96
CA LEU A 177 -4.25 1.77 10.76
C LEU A 177 -3.44 2.13 9.51
N PHE A 178 -2.30 1.49 9.29
CA PHE A 178 -1.47 1.73 8.13
C PHE A 178 -2.21 1.43 6.82
N ARG A 179 -2.90 0.31 6.74
CA ARG A 179 -3.75 -0.02 5.59
C ARG A 179 -4.79 1.06 5.33
N PHE A 180 -5.49 1.48 6.36
CA PHE A 180 -6.50 2.53 6.26
C PHE A 180 -5.93 3.86 5.79
N VAL A 181 -4.87 4.38 6.41
CA VAL A 181 -4.28 5.67 6.01
C VAL A 181 -3.64 5.60 4.63
N HIS A 182 -3.05 4.46 4.25
CA HIS A 182 -2.48 4.28 2.92
C HIS A 182 -3.56 4.31 1.85
N ASP A 183 -4.65 3.59 2.03
CA ASP A 183 -5.77 3.59 1.10
C ASP A 183 -6.44 4.97 1.03
N PHE A 184 -6.54 5.65 2.16
CA PHE A 184 -7.12 6.98 2.24
C PHE A 184 -6.27 8.05 1.53
N PHE A 185 -5.01 8.19 1.88
CA PHE A 185 -4.11 9.21 1.31
C PHE A 185 -3.45 8.77 0.01
N GLY A 186 -3.13 7.50 -0.13
CA GLY A 186 -2.46 6.98 -1.33
C GLY A 186 -3.40 6.81 -2.50
N HIS A 187 -4.55 6.16 -2.29
CA HIS A 187 -5.49 5.83 -3.36
C HIS A 187 -6.63 6.84 -3.48
N THR A 188 -7.35 7.11 -2.42
CA THR A 188 -8.57 7.93 -2.48
C THR A 188 -8.30 9.39 -2.82
N GLU A 189 -7.24 9.98 -2.29
CA GLU A 189 -6.94 11.40 -2.50
C GLU A 189 -6.79 11.76 -3.98
N ARG A 190 -6.12 10.92 -4.74
CA ARG A 190 -5.75 11.17 -6.13
C ARG A 190 -6.46 10.26 -7.15
N GLY A 191 -7.29 9.33 -6.70
CA GLY A 191 -7.94 8.38 -7.57
C GLY A 191 -7.00 7.34 -8.16
N ASN A 192 -6.02 6.89 -7.39
CA ASN A 192 -5.06 5.88 -7.82
C ASN A 192 -5.67 4.48 -7.70
N GLY A 193 -5.59 3.69 -8.76
CA GLY A 193 -6.01 2.29 -8.77
C GLY A 193 -5.04 1.37 -8.02
N PHE A 194 -5.38 0.08 -7.95
CA PHE A 194 -4.59 -0.94 -7.24
C PHE A 194 -3.53 -1.63 -8.11
N GLY A 195 -3.42 -1.28 -9.38
CA GLY A 195 -2.40 -1.83 -10.26
C GLY A 195 -1.01 -1.18 -10.08
N PRO A 196 0.03 -1.66 -10.79
CA PRO A 196 1.41 -1.22 -10.59
C PRO A 196 1.61 0.29 -10.64
N VAL A 197 0.97 0.98 -11.57
CA VAL A 197 1.05 2.45 -11.68
C VAL A 197 0.30 3.13 -10.54
N GLY A 198 -0.90 2.66 -10.20
CA GLY A 198 -1.69 3.19 -9.10
C GLY A 198 -0.97 3.03 -7.77
N GLU A 199 -0.36 1.88 -7.51
CA GLU A 199 0.43 1.61 -6.31
C GLU A 199 1.69 2.49 -6.23
N GLU A 200 2.38 2.73 -7.34
CA GLU A 200 3.54 3.61 -7.37
C GLU A 200 3.14 5.07 -7.07
N ASN A 201 2.03 5.54 -7.62
CA ASN A 201 1.46 6.85 -7.27
C ASN A 201 1.01 6.92 -5.81
N ALA A 202 0.36 5.88 -5.30
CA ALA A 202 -0.08 5.81 -3.92
C ALA A 202 1.10 5.85 -2.94
N TRP A 203 2.17 5.12 -3.23
CA TRP A 203 3.41 5.21 -2.47
C TRP A 203 4.00 6.62 -2.54
N ASP A 204 4.15 7.21 -3.72
CA ASP A 204 4.77 8.53 -3.87
C ASP A 204 4.02 9.59 -3.05
N VAL A 205 2.72 9.66 -3.17
CA VAL A 205 1.89 10.62 -2.43
C VAL A 205 1.96 10.39 -0.93
N HIS A 206 1.73 9.16 -0.48
CA HIS A 206 1.65 8.85 0.94
C HIS A 206 3.02 8.88 1.64
N SER A 207 4.07 8.42 0.96
CA SER A 207 5.43 8.42 1.52
C SER A 207 5.93 9.81 1.93
N ARG A 208 5.45 10.86 1.26
CA ARG A 208 5.79 12.26 1.55
C ARG A 208 5.24 12.76 2.88
N MET A 209 4.31 12.02 3.48
CA MET A 209 3.77 12.32 4.80
C MET A 209 4.61 11.76 5.95
N TYR A 210 5.63 10.95 5.67
CA TYR A 210 6.50 10.32 6.65
C TYR A 210 7.86 11.02 6.76
N THR A 211 8.41 11.01 7.99
CA THR A 211 9.80 11.43 8.21
C THR A 211 10.78 10.48 7.49
N PRO A 212 12.02 10.92 7.22
CA PRO A 212 12.93 10.13 6.37
C PRO A 212 13.15 8.69 6.81
N LEU A 213 13.31 8.43 8.10
CA LEU A 213 13.53 7.07 8.59
C LEU A 213 12.26 6.22 8.55
N ALA A 214 11.13 6.78 8.98
CA ALA A 214 9.83 6.11 8.88
C ALA A 214 9.46 5.81 7.42
N ARG A 215 9.80 6.72 6.50
CA ARG A 215 9.57 6.54 5.06
C ARG A 215 10.27 5.30 4.50
N ARG A 216 11.46 4.97 4.99
CA ARG A 216 12.16 3.75 4.56
C ARG A 216 11.42 2.48 4.96
N ALA A 217 10.87 2.41 6.17
CA ALA A 217 10.04 1.29 6.61
C ALA A 217 8.72 1.24 5.81
N MET A 218 8.06 2.36 5.64
CA MET A 218 6.85 2.48 4.83
C MET A 218 7.08 2.05 3.38
N THR A 219 8.22 2.40 2.80
CA THR A 219 8.61 2.00 1.45
C THR A 219 8.82 0.49 1.33
N THR A 220 9.38 -0.15 2.37
CA THR A 220 9.46 -1.62 2.43
C THR A 220 8.08 -2.26 2.36
N GLU A 221 7.13 -1.74 3.15
CA GLU A 221 5.76 -2.28 3.27
C GLU A 221 4.85 -1.96 2.07
N THR A 222 5.25 -1.07 1.18
CA THR A 222 4.47 -0.65 0.01
C THR A 222 5.24 -0.90 -1.29
N ARG A 223 6.05 0.04 -1.73
CA ARG A 223 6.77 0.00 -3.02
C ARG A 223 7.66 -1.24 -3.16
N GLY A 224 8.38 -1.61 -2.10
CA GLY A 224 9.23 -2.80 -2.09
C GLY A 224 8.42 -4.08 -2.34
N GLN A 225 7.37 -4.29 -1.56
CA GLN A 225 6.48 -5.45 -1.71
C GLN A 225 5.77 -5.45 -3.06
N ASN A 226 5.20 -4.34 -3.49
CA ASN A 226 4.49 -4.25 -4.77
C ASN A 226 5.41 -4.49 -5.96
N SER A 227 6.61 -3.94 -5.96
CA SER A 227 7.60 -4.18 -7.01
C SER A 227 8.03 -5.65 -7.05
N TRP A 228 8.22 -6.28 -5.89
CA TRP A 228 8.54 -7.71 -5.83
C TRP A 228 7.40 -8.57 -6.38
N VAL A 229 6.15 -8.30 -5.99
CA VAL A 229 4.97 -9.05 -6.48
C VAL A 229 4.85 -8.97 -8.00
N ASN A 230 5.07 -7.82 -8.59
CA ASN A 230 4.84 -7.57 -10.01
C ASN A 230 6.07 -7.78 -10.91
N PHE A 231 7.28 -7.64 -10.38
CA PHE A 231 8.52 -7.61 -11.15
C PHE A 231 9.64 -8.48 -10.57
N GLY A 232 9.35 -9.22 -9.50
CA GLY A 232 10.31 -10.08 -8.81
C GLY A 232 10.70 -11.34 -9.60
N PRO A 233 11.61 -12.17 -9.02
CA PRO A 233 12.13 -13.36 -9.69
C PRO A 233 11.06 -14.33 -10.20
N GLN A 234 9.96 -14.46 -9.47
CA GLN A 234 8.84 -15.34 -9.81
C GLN A 234 8.08 -14.91 -11.07
N MET A 235 8.27 -13.67 -11.51
CA MET A 235 7.67 -13.10 -12.71
C MET A 235 8.62 -13.14 -13.92
N ARG A 236 9.75 -13.83 -13.82
CA ARG A 236 10.82 -13.85 -14.83
C ARG A 236 11.07 -15.26 -15.33
N ASN A 237 11.48 -15.37 -16.60
CA ASN A 237 11.95 -16.61 -17.20
C ASN A 237 13.39 -16.96 -16.77
N ASP A 238 13.91 -18.08 -17.25
CA ASP A 238 15.28 -18.55 -16.94
C ASP A 238 16.39 -17.58 -17.41
N LYS A 239 16.06 -16.65 -18.30
CA LYS A 239 16.98 -15.61 -18.78
C LYS A 239 16.89 -14.33 -17.93
N GLY A 240 16.00 -14.28 -16.92
CA GLY A 240 15.75 -13.11 -16.10
C GLY A 240 14.88 -12.05 -16.76
N GLU A 241 14.22 -12.37 -17.88
CA GLU A 241 13.28 -11.49 -18.57
C GLU A 241 11.88 -11.64 -17.99
N LEU A 242 11.12 -10.54 -17.89
CA LEU A 242 9.73 -10.61 -17.46
C LEU A 242 8.88 -11.43 -18.41
N ILE A 243 8.13 -12.38 -17.89
CA ILE A 243 7.20 -13.22 -18.64
C ILE A 243 5.99 -12.38 -19.04
N LYS A 244 5.69 -12.32 -20.33
CA LYS A 244 4.59 -11.52 -20.87
C LYS A 244 3.27 -12.29 -20.82
N LYS A 245 2.17 -11.55 -20.80
CA LYS A 245 0.82 -12.15 -20.89
C LYS A 245 0.71 -13.03 -22.13
N GLY A 246 0.26 -14.27 -21.92
CA GLY A 246 0.14 -15.29 -22.96
C GLY A 246 1.38 -16.18 -23.15
N GLU A 247 2.47 -15.89 -22.48
CA GLU A 247 3.65 -16.77 -22.42
C GLU A 247 3.52 -17.81 -21.31
N GLU A 248 4.21 -18.94 -21.48
CA GLU A 248 4.26 -19.99 -20.48
C GLU A 248 4.89 -19.47 -19.18
N GLY A 249 4.22 -19.72 -18.04
CA GLY A 249 4.67 -19.26 -16.73
C GLY A 249 4.16 -17.87 -16.32
N TYR A 250 3.40 -17.19 -17.20
CA TYR A 250 2.77 -15.92 -16.80
C TYR A 250 1.76 -16.13 -15.67
N LEU A 251 1.88 -15.29 -14.63
CA LEU A 251 0.94 -15.24 -13.52
C LEU A 251 0.07 -13.99 -13.63
N SER A 252 -1.24 -14.19 -13.70
CA SER A 252 -2.18 -13.07 -13.59
C SER A 252 -2.10 -12.45 -12.19
N PRO A 253 -2.55 -11.19 -11.99
CA PRO A 253 -2.49 -10.53 -10.68
C PRO A 253 -3.04 -11.37 -9.51
N ARG A 254 -4.11 -12.13 -9.75
CA ARG A 254 -4.72 -13.00 -8.73
C ARG A 254 -3.89 -14.23 -8.38
N GLU A 255 -3.01 -14.66 -9.27
CA GLU A 255 -2.15 -15.84 -9.09
C GLU A 255 -0.80 -15.49 -8.47
N ARG A 256 -0.46 -14.19 -8.38
CA ARG A 256 0.82 -13.74 -7.83
C ARG A 256 0.87 -13.97 -6.33
N ALA A 257 2.00 -14.53 -5.88
CA ALA A 257 2.25 -14.71 -4.45
C ALA A 257 2.45 -13.36 -3.77
N PHE A 258 2.03 -13.26 -2.51
CA PHE A 258 2.41 -12.14 -1.67
C PHE A 258 3.94 -12.10 -1.49
N ALA A 259 4.49 -10.89 -1.38
CA ALA A 259 5.89 -10.72 -1.06
C ALA A 259 6.22 -11.36 0.30
N PRO A 260 7.39 -11.99 0.46
CA PRO A 260 7.85 -12.44 1.76
C PRO A 260 7.89 -11.26 2.73
N GLN A 261 7.29 -11.42 3.91
CA GLN A 261 7.30 -10.38 4.94
C GLN A 261 8.70 -10.18 5.47
N LYS A 262 9.17 -8.94 5.47
CA LYS A 262 10.49 -8.56 5.98
C LYS A 262 10.38 -7.29 6.79
N MET A 263 10.97 -7.28 7.97
CA MET A 263 11.32 -6.03 8.65
C MET A 263 12.67 -5.58 8.11
N ALA A 264 12.66 -4.62 7.24
CA ALA A 264 13.85 -4.13 6.56
C ALA A 264 13.65 -2.68 6.11
N LEU A 265 14.70 -2.03 5.68
CA LEU A 265 14.66 -0.64 5.24
C LEU A 265 15.04 -0.55 3.77
N MET A 266 14.08 -0.24 2.91
CA MET A 266 14.38 0.15 1.54
C MET A 266 15.26 1.41 1.51
N PRO A 267 16.20 1.52 0.57
CA PRO A 267 17.09 2.66 0.47
C PRO A 267 16.40 4.00 0.21
#